data_2bd5a99c88f64bf2ea544b4bf1ca24c6
#
_entry.id   2bd5a99c88f64bf2ea544b4bf1ca24c6
#
_cell.length_a   1.000
_cell.length_b   1.000
_cell.length_c   1.000
_cell.angle_alpha   90.00
_cell.angle_beta   90.00
_cell.angle_gamma   90.00
#
_symmetry.space_group_name_H-M   'P 1'
#
loop_
_entity.id
_entity.type
_entity.pdbx_description
1 polymer ?
#
loop_
_entity_poly.entity_id
_entity_poly.type
_entity_poly.pdbx_seq_one_letter_code
_entity_poly.pdbx_strand_id
1 'polypeptide(L)'
;MPRLEPADWWAVRRAQNLKPATYRCPLCGYRLHAMSPHVLLSPEGDTSRRRHAHAECVAGARQSGRLPSYDEWRKTQPRPPGLIARLRRRG
;
A
#
# COMPACT_ATOMS: atom_id res chain seq x y z
N MET A 1 -7.03 3.85 -18.48
CA MET A 1 -7.49 3.92 -17.09
C MET A 1 -6.34 3.88 -16.12
N PRO A 2 -6.35 4.68 -15.07
CA PRO A 2 -5.32 4.56 -14.05
C PRO A 2 -5.45 3.21 -13.36
N ARG A 3 -4.33 2.56 -13.16
CA ARG A 3 -4.26 1.27 -12.49
C ARG A 3 -3.07 1.24 -11.57
N LEU A 4 -3.21 0.50 -10.49
CA LEU A 4 -2.07 0.17 -9.67
C LEU A 4 -1.24 -0.89 -10.37
N GLU A 5 0.07 -0.74 -10.31
CA GLU A 5 0.99 -1.76 -10.76
C GLU A 5 0.92 -2.98 -9.84
N PRO A 6 1.25 -4.18 -10.34
CA PRO A 6 1.27 -5.37 -9.49
C PRO A 6 2.32 -5.24 -8.40
N ALA A 7 1.92 -5.55 -7.17
CA ALA A 7 2.84 -5.60 -6.03
C ALA A 7 2.28 -6.56 -5.00
N ASP A 8 3.16 -7.23 -4.26
CA ASP A 8 2.76 -8.18 -3.24
C ASP A 8 2.20 -7.49 -2.01
N TRP A 9 2.70 -6.31 -1.70
CA TRP A 9 2.24 -5.52 -0.56
C TRP A 9 2.48 -4.05 -0.83
N TRP A 10 1.86 -3.18 0.00
CA TRP A 10 1.91 -1.74 -0.20
C TRP A 10 2.19 -1.02 1.11
N ALA A 11 3.10 -0.07 1.06
CA ALA A 11 3.29 0.86 2.16
C ALA A 11 2.31 2.02 1.96
N VAL A 12 1.63 2.41 3.04
CA VAL A 12 0.60 3.44 3.03
C VAL A 12 1.02 4.56 3.97
N ARG A 13 1.00 5.79 3.49
CA ARG A 13 1.41 6.94 4.28
C ARG A 13 0.50 8.13 4.00
N ARG A 14 0.12 8.86 5.03
CA ARG A 14 -0.64 10.09 4.87
C ARG A 14 0.23 11.17 4.26
N ALA A 15 -0.35 11.98 3.40
CA ALA A 15 0.35 13.05 2.71
C ALA A 15 -0.53 14.27 2.51
N GLN A 16 0.12 15.41 2.42
CA GLN A 16 -0.50 16.68 2.07
C GLN A 16 0.61 17.61 1.60
N ASN A 17 0.55 18.04 0.36
CA ASN A 17 1.60 18.88 -0.20
C ASN A 17 1.31 20.35 0.09
N LEU A 18 2.37 21.13 0.19
CA LEU A 18 2.26 22.59 0.36
C LEU A 18 2.10 23.31 -0.97
N LYS A 19 2.47 22.65 -2.08
CA LYS A 19 2.39 23.23 -3.41
C LYS A 19 1.20 22.65 -4.18
N PRO A 20 0.52 23.47 -5.00
CA PRO A 20 -0.56 22.94 -5.82
C PRO A 20 -0.05 21.95 -6.86
N ALA A 21 -0.75 20.85 -6.97
CA ALA A 21 -0.52 19.85 -8.01
C ALA A 21 -1.78 19.00 -8.12
N THR A 22 -2.00 18.44 -9.27
CA THR A 22 -3.15 17.56 -9.49
C THR A 22 -2.64 16.19 -9.91
N TYR A 23 -3.11 15.18 -9.22
CA TYR A 23 -2.82 13.79 -9.54
C TYR A 23 -4.12 13.09 -9.90
N ARG A 24 -4.01 11.85 -10.30
CA ARG A 24 -5.18 11.01 -10.56
C ARG A 24 -5.08 9.77 -9.67
N CYS A 25 -6.13 9.56 -8.88
CA CYS A 25 -6.19 8.41 -7.99
C CYS A 25 -6.21 7.12 -8.81
N PRO A 26 -5.27 6.19 -8.60
CA PRO A 26 -5.24 4.94 -9.37
C PRO A 26 -6.36 3.97 -9.01
N LEU A 27 -7.08 4.21 -7.92
CA LEU A 27 -8.15 3.34 -7.48
C LEU A 27 -9.50 3.72 -8.05
N CYS A 28 -9.78 5.03 -8.20
CA CYS A 28 -11.07 5.49 -8.72
C CYS A 28 -10.97 6.24 -10.04
N GLY A 29 -9.79 6.68 -10.45
CA GLY A 29 -9.58 7.40 -11.70
C GLY A 29 -9.90 8.89 -11.65
N TYR A 30 -10.39 9.40 -10.52
CA TYR A 30 -10.74 10.80 -10.40
C TYR A 30 -9.57 11.66 -9.92
N ARG A 31 -9.71 12.97 -10.14
CA ARG A 31 -8.69 13.94 -9.75
C ARG A 31 -8.48 13.99 -8.24
N LEU A 32 -7.25 14.27 -7.88
CA LEU A 32 -6.83 14.40 -6.50
C LEU A 32 -5.94 15.64 -6.39
N HIS A 33 -6.33 16.59 -5.54
CA HIS A 33 -5.54 17.78 -5.30
C HIS A 33 -4.49 17.50 -4.22
N ALA A 34 -3.22 17.76 -4.56
CA ALA A 34 -2.11 17.46 -3.68
C ALA A 34 -2.15 18.22 -2.35
N MET A 35 -2.76 19.39 -2.33
CA MET A 35 -2.89 20.20 -1.12
C MET A 35 -3.97 19.68 -0.16
N SER A 36 -4.87 18.83 -0.66
CA SER A 36 -5.84 18.16 0.20
C SER A 36 -5.22 16.94 0.86
N PRO A 37 -5.65 16.59 2.09
CA PRO A 37 -5.16 15.36 2.72
C PRO A 37 -5.43 14.14 1.84
N HIS A 38 -4.42 13.34 1.63
CA HIS A 38 -4.53 12.13 0.81
C HIS A 38 -3.51 11.10 1.28
N VAL A 39 -3.31 10.04 0.52
CA VAL A 39 -2.45 8.93 0.90
C VAL A 39 -1.43 8.66 -0.20
N LEU A 40 -0.20 8.37 0.20
CA LEU A 40 0.83 7.86 -0.69
C LEU A 40 0.86 6.35 -0.60
N LEU A 41 0.82 5.70 -1.76
CA LEU A 41 0.95 4.26 -1.90
C LEU A 41 2.30 3.95 -2.53
N SER A 42 3.11 3.17 -1.84
CA SER A 42 4.43 2.76 -2.36
C SER A 42 4.44 1.24 -2.53
N PRO A 43 4.57 0.73 -3.78
CA PRO A 43 4.61 -0.70 -4.00
C PRO A 43 5.86 -1.29 -3.37
N GLU A 44 5.66 -2.24 -2.46
CA GLU A 44 6.74 -2.91 -1.72
C GLU A 44 7.71 -1.93 -1.07
N GLY A 45 7.18 -0.77 -0.63
CA GLY A 45 7.98 0.26 0.03
C GLY A 45 8.83 1.11 -0.90
N ASP A 46 8.74 0.93 -2.20
CA ASP A 46 9.53 1.69 -3.18
C ASP A 46 8.92 3.09 -3.37
N THR A 47 9.52 4.08 -2.71
CA THR A 47 9.04 5.45 -2.76
C THR A 47 9.26 6.11 -4.12
N SER A 48 10.15 5.59 -4.95
CA SER A 48 10.36 6.12 -6.30
C SER A 48 9.17 5.84 -7.22
N ARG A 49 8.36 4.85 -6.87
CA ARG A 49 7.16 4.48 -7.62
C ARG A 49 5.88 4.81 -6.86
N ARG A 50 5.96 5.73 -5.91
CA ARG A 50 4.80 6.09 -5.09
C ARG A 50 3.68 6.68 -5.94
N ARG A 51 2.44 6.41 -5.53
CA ARG A 51 1.23 6.92 -6.17
C ARG A 51 0.41 7.68 -5.15
N HIS A 52 -0.25 8.73 -5.61
CA HIS A 52 -1.16 9.51 -4.78
C HIS A 52 -2.58 8.97 -4.94
N ALA A 53 -3.28 8.76 -3.83
CA ALA A 53 -4.61 8.18 -3.85
C ALA A 53 -5.50 8.83 -2.78
N HIS A 54 -6.81 8.82 -3.02
CA HIS A 54 -7.78 9.30 -2.03
C HIS A 54 -7.76 8.38 -0.81
N ALA A 55 -7.83 8.97 0.39
CA ALA A 55 -7.84 8.20 1.63
C ALA A 55 -9.00 7.21 1.68
N GLU A 56 -10.18 7.62 1.24
CA GLU A 56 -11.38 6.77 1.19
C GLU A 56 -11.21 5.58 0.27
N CYS A 57 -10.58 5.81 -0.89
CA CYS A 57 -10.34 4.75 -1.85
C CYS A 57 -9.36 3.72 -1.29
N VAL A 58 -8.34 4.18 -0.58
CA VAL A 58 -7.36 3.30 0.06
C VAL A 58 -8.02 2.48 1.17
N ALA A 59 -8.85 3.12 2.00
CA ALA A 59 -9.56 2.41 3.06
C ALA A 59 -10.44 1.29 2.49
N GLY A 60 -11.19 1.59 1.43
CA GLY A 60 -12.03 0.60 0.77
C GLY A 60 -11.22 -0.53 0.15
N ALA A 61 -10.11 -0.21 -0.51
CA ALA A 61 -9.24 -1.22 -1.11
C ALA A 61 -8.61 -2.13 -0.05
N ARG A 62 -8.20 -1.56 1.08
CA ARG A 62 -7.65 -2.35 2.18
C ARG A 62 -8.69 -3.29 2.78
N GLN A 63 -9.91 -2.81 2.97
CA GLN A 63 -11.00 -3.65 3.47
C GLN A 63 -11.30 -4.83 2.55
N SER A 64 -11.16 -4.63 1.24
CA SER A 64 -11.39 -5.69 0.26
C SER A 64 -10.16 -6.58 0.02
N GLY A 65 -9.05 -6.33 0.71
CA GLY A 65 -7.83 -7.13 0.60
C GLY A 65 -6.96 -6.81 -0.61
N ARG A 66 -7.24 -5.71 -1.32
CA ARG A 66 -6.47 -5.36 -2.54
C ARG A 66 -5.14 -4.66 -2.26
N LEU A 67 -4.97 -4.10 -1.06
CA LEU A 67 -3.75 -3.39 -0.69
C LEU A 67 -3.21 -3.96 0.62
N PRO A 68 -2.69 -5.19 0.64
CA PRO A 68 -2.16 -5.75 1.87
C PRO A 68 -0.89 -5.00 2.31
N SER A 69 -0.73 -4.84 3.62
CA SER A 69 0.51 -4.33 4.19
C SER A 69 1.58 -5.42 4.14
N TYR A 70 2.84 -5.05 4.44
CA TYR A 70 3.92 -6.03 4.52
C TYR A 70 3.59 -7.15 5.51
N ASP A 71 3.10 -6.79 6.70
CA ASP A 71 2.77 -7.78 7.72
C ASP A 71 1.63 -8.71 7.29
N GLU A 72 0.60 -8.15 6.65
CA GLU A 72 -0.52 -8.94 6.14
C GLU A 72 -0.06 -9.92 5.04
N TRP A 73 0.75 -9.42 4.12
CA TRP A 73 1.28 -10.26 3.04
C TRP A 73 2.18 -11.35 3.60
N ARG A 74 3.07 -11.01 4.53
CA ARG A 74 4.01 -11.96 5.11
C ARG A 74 3.29 -13.13 5.79
N LYS A 75 2.17 -12.88 6.42
CA LYS A 75 1.37 -13.92 7.07
C LYS A 75 0.81 -14.94 6.08
N THR A 76 0.65 -14.56 4.82
CA THR A 76 0.16 -15.47 3.78
C THR A 76 1.27 -16.30 3.15
N GLN A 77 2.53 -16.01 3.46
CA GLN A 77 3.66 -16.72 2.88
C GLN A 77 4.02 -17.96 3.67
N PRO A 78 4.43 -19.05 3.00
CA PRO A 78 4.87 -20.23 3.71
C PRO A 78 6.13 -19.95 4.52
N ARG A 79 6.19 -20.48 5.73
CA ARG A 79 7.35 -20.32 6.58
C ARG A 79 8.42 -21.36 6.20
N PRO A 80 9.71 -20.97 6.18
CA PRO A 80 10.76 -21.95 5.97
C PRO A 80 10.73 -23.03 7.06
N PRO A 81 10.87 -24.33 6.71
CA PRO A 81 10.83 -25.39 7.70
C PRO A 81 11.87 -25.26 8.82
N GLY A 82 13.06 -24.76 8.50
CA GLY A 82 14.09 -24.54 9.51
C GLY A 82 13.69 -23.52 10.57
N LEU A 83 12.97 -22.48 10.18
CA LEU A 83 12.49 -21.47 11.13
C LEU A 83 11.45 -22.05 12.08
N ILE A 84 10.55 -22.87 11.57
CA ILE A 84 9.54 -23.54 12.40
C ILE A 84 10.19 -24.46 13.41
N ALA A 85 11.18 -25.23 13.00
CA ALA A 85 11.91 -26.13 13.87
C ALA A 85 12.59 -25.38 15.02
N ARG A 86 13.18 -24.21 14.73
CA ARG A 86 13.80 -23.38 15.76
C ARG A 86 12.80 -22.90 16.78
N LEU A 87 11.65 -22.45 16.33
CA LEU A 87 10.60 -21.98 17.24
C LEU A 87 10.11 -23.10 18.15
N ARG A 88 9.95 -24.30 17.63
CA ARG A 88 9.53 -25.44 18.43
C ARG A 88 10.56 -25.84 19.48
N ARG A 89 11.83 -25.75 19.16
CA ARG A 89 12.89 -26.09 20.11
C ARG A 89 12.97 -25.12 21.28
N ARG A 90 12.62 -23.87 21.05
CA ARG A 90 12.61 -22.85 22.08
C ARG A 90 11.36 -22.87 22.96
N GLY A 91 10.30 -23.38 22.40
CA GLY A 91 9.04 -23.48 23.10
C GLY A 91 8.88 -24.83 23.75
#